data_27d1acf14205e4a2620058680fb8eeee
#
_entry.id   27d1acf14205e4a2620058680fb8eeee
#
_cell.length_a   1.000
_cell.length_b   1.000
_cell.length_c   1.000
_cell.angle_alpha   90.00
_cell.angle_beta   90.00
_cell.angle_gamma   90.00
#
_symmetry.space_group_name_H-M   'P 1'
#
loop_
_entity.id
_entity.type
_entity.pdbx_description
1 polymer ?
#
loop_
_entity_poly.entity_id
_entity_poly.type
_entity_poly.pdbx_seq_one_letter_code
_entity_poly.pdbx_strand_id
1 'polypeptide(L)'
;VEYEGKAYLFSAKSGTGKSTHTHLWLEHLPGSRIINDDKPAIRCVDGVYYAYGTPWSGKFDESINIGVPIAGIAFLSRGENSIKRIPGIKALKLFMDQTVRPADKELMSNTLEILNGILTDIPIYEISCDMSKEAVLTSYNGMKVE
;
A
#
# COMPACT_ATOMS: atom_id res chain seq x y z
N VAL A 1 -1.52 0.04 6.44
CA VAL A 1 -2.28 -0.49 7.59
C VAL A 1 -1.91 -1.94 7.81
N GLU A 2 -1.75 -2.34 9.05
CA GLU A 2 -1.66 -3.76 9.43
C GLU A 2 -2.99 -4.21 10.02
N TYR A 3 -3.44 -5.38 9.60
CA TYR A 3 -4.60 -6.05 10.15
C TYR A 3 -4.43 -7.58 10.05
N GLU A 4 -4.67 -8.28 11.14
CA GLU A 4 -4.54 -9.75 11.24
C GLU A 4 -3.17 -10.27 10.77
N GLY A 5 -2.08 -9.56 11.09
CA GLY A 5 -0.72 -9.94 10.74
C GLY A 5 -0.32 -9.71 9.28
N LYS A 6 -1.12 -8.99 8.51
CA LYS A 6 -0.86 -8.65 7.12
C LYS A 6 -0.87 -7.14 6.89
N ALA A 7 -0.01 -6.68 6.00
CA ALA A 7 0.06 -5.27 5.60
C ALA A 7 -0.77 -5.02 4.33
N TYR A 8 -1.62 -4.04 4.40
CA TYR A 8 -2.42 -3.51 3.28
C TYR A 8 -1.92 -2.11 2.97
N LEU A 9 -1.29 -1.94 1.82
CA LEU A 9 -0.67 -0.70 1.41
C LEU A 9 -1.58 0.08 0.46
N PHE A 10 -1.72 1.37 0.73
CA PHE A 10 -2.52 2.28 -0.08
C PHE A 10 -1.65 3.39 -0.63
N SER A 11 -1.71 3.59 -1.93
CA SER A 11 -1.05 4.69 -2.63
C SER A 11 -2.08 5.59 -3.28
N ALA A 12 -1.86 6.89 -3.24
CA ALA A 12 -2.75 7.86 -3.86
C ALA A 12 -1.99 9.15 -4.18
N LYS A 13 -2.50 9.91 -5.13
CA LYS A 13 -2.05 11.30 -5.33
C LYS A 13 -2.37 12.12 -4.08
N SER A 14 -1.53 13.10 -3.79
CA SER A 14 -1.74 14.01 -2.66
C SER A 14 -3.16 14.59 -2.69
N GLY A 15 -3.83 14.61 -1.54
CA GLY A 15 -5.19 15.13 -1.39
C GLY A 15 -6.32 14.19 -1.86
N THR A 16 -6.03 12.95 -2.28
CA THR A 16 -7.06 11.98 -2.68
C THR A 16 -7.83 11.38 -1.51
N GLY A 17 -7.26 11.40 -0.28
CA GLY A 17 -7.90 10.84 0.90
C GLY A 17 -7.29 9.54 1.41
N LYS A 18 -6.01 9.29 1.09
CA LYS A 18 -5.26 8.12 1.57
C LYS A 18 -5.31 7.97 3.09
N SER A 19 -4.93 9.01 3.82
CA SER A 19 -4.95 8.99 5.30
C SER A 19 -6.36 8.86 5.85
N THR A 20 -7.35 9.48 5.22
CA THR A 20 -8.76 9.31 5.61
C THR A 20 -9.17 7.85 5.48
N HIS A 21 -8.85 7.19 4.37
CA HIS A 21 -9.18 5.79 4.15
C HIS A 21 -8.51 4.88 5.18
N THR A 22 -7.23 5.10 5.46
CA THR A 22 -6.50 4.29 6.46
C THR A 22 -7.01 4.49 7.88
N HIS A 23 -7.44 5.71 8.26
CA HIS A 23 -8.08 5.95 9.56
C HIS A 23 -9.46 5.32 9.66
N LEU A 24 -10.22 5.23 8.57
CA LEU A 24 -11.46 4.46 8.55
C LEU A 24 -11.23 2.96 8.80
N TRP A 25 -10.09 2.42 8.39
CA TRP A 25 -9.72 1.05 8.78
C TRP A 25 -9.58 0.91 10.29
N LEU A 26 -8.93 1.86 10.96
CA LEU A 26 -8.80 1.86 12.43
C LEU A 26 -10.16 1.90 13.12
N GLU A 27 -11.09 2.67 12.57
CA GLU A 27 -12.44 2.84 13.11
C GLU A 27 -13.31 1.59 12.95
N HIS A 28 -13.22 0.93 11.78
CA HIS A 28 -14.17 -0.11 11.40
C HIS A 28 -13.63 -1.54 11.44
N LEU A 29 -12.31 -1.71 11.58
CA LEU A 29 -11.64 -3.01 11.74
C LEU A 29 -10.84 -3.01 13.06
N PRO A 30 -11.49 -3.39 14.17
CA PRO A 30 -10.83 -3.44 15.48
C PRO A 30 -9.58 -4.32 15.46
N GLY A 31 -8.48 -3.80 16.00
CA GLY A 31 -7.17 -4.46 15.97
C GLY A 31 -6.28 -4.06 14.79
N SER A 32 -6.78 -3.28 13.84
CA SER A 32 -5.93 -2.69 12.82
C SER A 32 -5.06 -1.57 13.40
N ARG A 33 -3.91 -1.34 12.77
CA ARG A 33 -2.98 -0.26 13.16
C ARG A 33 -2.23 0.30 11.96
N ILE A 34 -1.77 1.54 12.05
CA ILE A 34 -0.96 2.16 11.00
C ILE A 34 0.50 1.78 11.19
N ILE A 35 1.10 1.16 10.17
CA ILE A 35 2.55 0.88 10.13
C ILE A 35 3.29 2.17 9.79
N ASN A 36 2.82 2.90 8.79
CA ASN A 36 3.36 4.19 8.36
C ASN A 36 2.30 4.96 7.57
N ASP A 37 2.11 6.23 7.90
CA ASP A 37 1.08 7.05 7.27
C ASP A 37 1.46 7.52 5.85
N ASP A 38 2.74 7.66 5.53
CA ASP A 38 3.16 8.27 4.25
C ASP A 38 4.09 7.40 3.40
N LYS A 39 5.28 7.10 3.88
CA LYS A 39 6.33 6.45 3.10
C LYS A 39 6.88 5.19 3.81
N PRO A 40 6.15 4.08 3.79
CA PRO A 40 6.67 2.81 4.30
C PRO A 40 7.85 2.34 3.45
N ALA A 41 8.76 1.60 4.07
CA ALA A 41 9.79 0.87 3.34
C ALA A 41 9.30 -0.53 3.00
N ILE A 42 9.70 -1.04 1.84
CA ILE A 42 9.43 -2.41 1.42
C ILE A 42 10.76 -3.14 1.31
N ARG A 43 10.84 -4.31 1.93
CA ARG A 43 12.00 -5.19 1.87
C ARG A 43 11.58 -6.62 1.57
N CYS A 44 12.34 -7.27 0.69
CA CYS A 44 12.20 -8.70 0.43
C CYS A 44 13.18 -9.47 1.33
N VAL A 45 12.68 -10.43 2.09
CA VAL A 45 13.45 -11.35 2.92
C VAL A 45 12.99 -12.77 2.63
N ASP A 46 13.89 -13.62 2.16
CA ASP A 46 13.60 -15.02 1.80
C ASP A 46 12.36 -15.19 0.88
N GLY A 47 12.24 -14.31 -0.10
CA GLY A 47 11.13 -14.33 -1.07
C GLY A 47 9.81 -13.74 -0.57
N VAL A 48 9.76 -13.23 0.66
CA VAL A 48 8.59 -12.57 1.24
C VAL A 48 8.82 -11.07 1.34
N TYR A 49 7.84 -10.29 0.89
CA TYR A 49 7.89 -8.83 0.95
C TYR A 49 7.23 -8.32 2.23
N TYR A 50 7.98 -7.51 2.96
CA TYR A 50 7.56 -6.87 4.22
C TYR A 50 7.44 -5.37 4.07
N ALA A 51 6.43 -4.79 4.70
CA ALA A 51 6.31 -3.34 4.88
C ALA A 51 6.83 -2.94 6.27
N TYR A 52 7.60 -1.86 6.33
CA TYR A 52 8.18 -1.33 7.56
C TYR A 52 7.79 0.14 7.75
N GLY A 53 7.62 0.55 9.00
CA GLY A 53 7.54 1.96 9.35
C GLY A 53 8.88 2.67 9.13
N THR A 54 8.80 3.94 8.77
CA THR A 54 9.94 4.83 8.53
C THR A 54 9.75 6.16 9.27
N PRO A 55 10.80 6.96 9.45
CA PRO A 55 10.67 8.32 9.99
C PRO A 55 9.83 9.28 9.12
N TRP A 56 9.60 8.92 7.85
CA TRP A 56 8.75 9.71 6.94
C TRP A 56 7.28 9.31 7.11
N SER A 57 6.68 9.80 8.17
CA SER A 57 5.35 9.41 8.64
C SER A 57 4.22 10.39 8.27
N GLY A 58 4.53 11.39 7.45
CA GLY A 58 3.53 12.29 6.89
C GLY A 58 2.86 13.22 7.90
N LYS A 59 1.64 13.65 7.56
CA LYS A 59 0.89 14.68 8.30
C LYS A 59 0.50 14.26 9.73
N PHE A 60 0.21 12.99 9.94
CA PHE A 60 -0.26 12.47 11.23
C PHE A 60 0.87 11.91 12.10
N ASP A 61 2.09 11.89 11.60
CA ASP A 61 3.28 11.40 12.29
C ASP A 61 3.11 9.98 12.88
N GLU A 62 2.41 9.12 12.14
CA GLU A 62 2.12 7.75 12.54
C GLU A 62 3.09 6.78 11.88
N SER A 63 3.97 6.19 12.66
CA SER A 63 4.83 5.09 12.24
C SER A 63 5.19 4.18 13.41
N ILE A 64 5.39 2.90 13.11
CA ILE A 64 5.83 1.90 14.08
C ILE A 64 6.98 1.08 13.49
N ASN A 65 7.97 0.76 14.33
CA ASN A 65 9.15 0.02 13.93
C ASN A 65 8.87 -1.49 13.93
N ILE A 66 8.08 -1.94 12.96
CA ILE A 66 7.78 -3.36 12.74
C ILE A 66 7.86 -3.71 11.26
N GLY A 67 8.10 -4.99 10.96
CA GLY A 67 8.01 -5.54 9.62
C GLY A 67 6.80 -6.48 9.52
N VAL A 68 5.92 -6.26 8.53
CA VAL A 68 4.69 -7.03 8.33
C VAL A 68 4.60 -7.53 6.89
N PRO A 69 4.30 -8.82 6.66
CA PRO A 69 4.14 -9.34 5.30
C PRO A 69 3.03 -8.62 4.55
N ILE A 70 3.29 -8.24 3.30
CA ILE A 70 2.36 -7.50 2.47
C ILE A 70 1.32 -8.44 1.85
N ALA A 71 0.04 -8.17 2.10
CA ALA A 71 -1.08 -8.88 1.47
C ALA A 71 -1.42 -8.33 0.09
N GLY A 72 -1.33 -7.02 -0.08
CA GLY A 72 -1.62 -6.35 -1.34
C GLY A 72 -1.31 -4.87 -1.31
N ILE A 73 -1.26 -4.29 -2.50
CA ILE A 73 -1.04 -2.84 -2.70
C ILE A 73 -2.17 -2.30 -3.55
N ALA A 74 -2.77 -1.20 -3.14
CA ALA A 74 -3.89 -0.60 -3.81
C ALA A 74 -3.65 0.88 -4.13
N PHE A 75 -4.01 1.27 -5.35
CA PHE A 75 -4.03 2.66 -5.79
C PHE A 75 -5.44 3.22 -5.63
N LEU A 76 -5.57 4.26 -4.79
CA LEU A 76 -6.85 4.87 -4.44
C LEU A 76 -7.24 5.98 -5.40
N SER A 77 -8.53 6.03 -5.70
CA SER A 77 -9.21 7.16 -6.31
C SER A 77 -10.54 7.42 -5.60
N ARG A 78 -11.12 8.61 -5.79
CA ARG A 78 -12.45 8.93 -5.25
C ARG A 78 -13.53 8.52 -6.23
N GLY A 79 -14.62 7.97 -5.71
CA GLY A 79 -15.79 7.56 -6.48
C GLY A 79 -16.64 6.53 -5.75
N GLU A 80 -17.47 5.82 -6.50
CA GLU A 80 -18.23 4.71 -5.97
C GLU A 80 -17.32 3.57 -5.52
N ASN A 81 -17.70 2.90 -4.44
CA ASN A 81 -16.91 1.83 -3.83
C ASN A 81 -16.76 0.64 -4.79
N SER A 82 -15.57 0.43 -5.27
CA SER A 82 -15.21 -0.69 -6.14
C SER A 82 -13.73 -1.04 -6.02
N ILE A 83 -13.39 -2.28 -6.26
CA ILE A 83 -12.02 -2.78 -6.30
C ILE A 83 -11.84 -3.70 -7.49
N LYS A 84 -10.71 -3.58 -8.17
CA LYS A 84 -10.32 -4.50 -9.24
C LYS A 84 -8.82 -4.76 -9.18
N ARG A 85 -8.43 -5.99 -9.46
CA ARG A 85 -7.02 -6.34 -9.66
C ARG A 85 -6.55 -5.81 -11.00
N ILE A 86 -5.34 -5.25 -11.04
CA ILE A 86 -4.75 -4.72 -12.26
C ILE A 86 -3.52 -5.51 -12.69
N PRO A 87 -3.24 -5.61 -14.02
CA PRO A 87 -2.07 -6.30 -14.51
C PRO A 87 -0.79 -5.54 -14.17
N GLY A 88 0.33 -6.26 -14.06
CA GLY A 88 1.63 -5.71 -13.67
C GLY A 88 2.11 -4.55 -14.53
N ILE A 89 1.82 -4.56 -15.84
CA ILE A 89 2.24 -3.46 -16.73
C ILE A 89 1.55 -2.13 -16.42
N LYS A 90 0.27 -2.17 -16.05
CA LYS A 90 -0.47 -0.98 -15.60
C LYS A 90 0.02 -0.53 -14.23
N ALA A 91 0.25 -1.48 -13.33
CA ALA A 91 0.78 -1.21 -12.01
C ALA A 91 2.18 -0.59 -12.06
N LEU A 92 3.05 -1.03 -12.96
CA LEU A 92 4.39 -0.47 -13.13
C LEU A 92 4.36 1.04 -13.36
N LYS A 93 3.50 1.52 -14.25
CA LYS A 93 3.35 2.95 -14.50
C LYS A 93 2.94 3.71 -13.24
N LEU A 94 1.95 3.19 -12.50
CA LEU A 94 1.48 3.81 -11.27
C LEU A 94 2.56 3.83 -10.19
N PHE A 95 3.34 2.76 -10.05
CA PHE A 95 4.48 2.70 -9.14
C PHE A 95 5.56 3.71 -9.50
N MET A 96 5.91 3.83 -10.78
CA MET A 96 6.95 4.77 -11.23
C MET A 96 6.56 6.23 -10.96
N ASP A 97 5.27 6.54 -10.95
CA ASP A 97 4.76 7.88 -10.63
C ASP A 97 4.83 8.19 -9.12
N GLN A 98 4.85 7.16 -8.26
CA GLN A 98 4.78 7.28 -6.80
C GLN A 98 6.09 6.92 -6.08
N THR A 99 7.06 6.35 -6.77
CA THR A 99 8.31 5.87 -6.16
C THR A 99 9.43 6.90 -6.29
N VAL A 100 10.20 7.06 -5.21
CA VAL A 100 11.46 7.82 -5.25
C VAL A 100 12.45 7.08 -6.15
N ARG A 101 12.90 7.74 -7.20
CA ARG A 101 13.81 7.17 -8.20
C ARG A 101 15.24 7.66 -7.97
N PRO A 102 16.21 6.75 -7.75
CA PRO A 102 17.60 7.14 -7.66
C PRO A 102 18.12 7.62 -9.03
N ALA A 103 19.02 8.61 -9.01
CA ALA A 103 19.71 9.08 -10.21
C ALA A 103 20.86 8.15 -10.64
N ASP A 104 21.42 7.41 -9.69
CA ASP A 104 22.48 6.44 -9.93
C ASP A 104 21.96 5.21 -10.69
N LYS A 105 22.72 4.76 -11.71
CA LYS A 105 22.31 3.64 -12.57
C LYS A 105 22.23 2.30 -11.86
N GLU A 106 23.14 2.04 -10.94
CA GLU A 106 23.16 0.78 -10.18
C GLU A 106 21.98 0.74 -9.19
N LEU A 107 21.74 1.83 -8.46
CA LEU A 107 20.62 1.96 -7.56
C LEU A 107 19.28 1.92 -8.32
N MET A 108 19.23 2.50 -9.52
CA MET A 108 18.03 2.41 -10.37
C MET A 108 17.78 0.98 -10.84
N SER A 109 18.82 0.26 -11.24
CA SER A 109 18.71 -1.16 -11.64
C SER A 109 18.17 -2.01 -10.48
N ASN A 110 18.69 -1.83 -9.28
CA ASN A 110 18.23 -2.52 -8.08
C ASN A 110 16.77 -2.17 -7.76
N THR A 111 16.39 -0.91 -7.90
CA THR A 111 15.00 -0.46 -7.70
C THR A 111 14.05 -1.13 -8.69
N LEU A 112 14.41 -1.21 -9.96
CA LEU A 112 13.60 -1.88 -10.99
C LEU A 112 13.49 -3.38 -10.76
N GLU A 113 14.53 -4.02 -10.26
CA GLU A 113 14.51 -5.45 -9.91
C GLU A 113 13.54 -5.71 -8.74
N ILE A 114 13.59 -4.89 -7.69
CA ILE A 114 12.64 -4.95 -6.57
C ILE A 114 11.21 -4.72 -7.04
N LEU A 115 10.98 -3.70 -7.87
CA LEU A 115 9.65 -3.42 -8.44
C LEU A 115 9.13 -4.59 -9.26
N ASN A 116 9.97 -5.20 -10.10
CA ASN A 116 9.58 -6.37 -10.87
C ASN A 116 9.16 -7.55 -9.98
N GLY A 117 9.89 -7.81 -8.90
CA GLY A 117 9.53 -8.82 -7.91
C GLY A 117 8.19 -8.52 -7.22
N ILE A 118 7.97 -7.28 -6.80
CA ILE A 118 6.70 -6.84 -6.21
C ILE A 118 5.54 -7.06 -7.17
N LEU A 119 5.68 -6.65 -8.42
CA LEU A 119 4.64 -6.80 -9.45
C LEU A 119 4.33 -8.25 -9.80
N THR A 120 5.30 -9.15 -9.61
CA THR A 120 5.15 -10.59 -9.87
C THR A 120 4.47 -11.29 -8.69
N ASP A 121 4.86 -10.96 -7.46
CA ASP A 121 4.52 -11.74 -6.26
C ASP A 121 3.41 -11.14 -5.42
N ILE A 122 3.16 -9.82 -5.52
CA ILE A 122 2.14 -9.13 -4.72
C ILE A 122 0.95 -8.73 -5.60
N PRO A 123 -0.29 -9.03 -5.16
CA PRO A 123 -1.48 -8.55 -5.86
C PRO A 123 -1.58 -7.02 -5.82
N ILE A 124 -1.84 -6.43 -6.97
CA ILE A 124 -1.99 -4.98 -7.12
C ILE A 124 -3.43 -4.66 -7.55
N TYR A 125 -4.00 -3.64 -6.93
CA TYR A 125 -5.40 -3.26 -7.10
C TYR A 125 -5.55 -1.78 -7.45
N GLU A 126 -6.61 -1.45 -8.15
CA GLU A 126 -7.20 -0.12 -8.16
C GLU A 126 -8.46 -0.13 -7.31
N ILE A 127 -8.59 0.86 -6.43
CA ILE A 127 -9.77 1.05 -5.58
C ILE A 127 -10.35 2.42 -5.86
N SER A 128 -11.63 2.46 -6.20
CA SER A 128 -12.44 3.66 -6.11
C SER A 128 -13.22 3.61 -4.80
N CYS A 129 -13.21 4.66 -4.02
CA CYS A 129 -13.87 4.68 -2.73
C CYS A 129 -14.41 6.06 -2.34
N ASP A 130 -15.48 6.02 -1.55
CA ASP A 130 -15.99 7.14 -0.78
C ASP A 130 -15.38 7.13 0.64
N MET A 131 -15.93 7.90 1.58
CA MET A 131 -15.48 7.99 2.97
C MET A 131 -16.41 7.21 3.91
N SER A 132 -16.91 6.04 3.48
CA SER A 132 -17.84 5.21 4.25
C SER A 132 -17.19 3.94 4.82
N LYS A 133 -17.88 3.29 5.75
CA LYS A 133 -17.56 1.94 6.21
C LYS A 133 -17.52 0.94 5.05
N GLU A 134 -18.41 1.09 4.08
CA GLU A 134 -18.47 0.26 2.87
C GLU A 134 -17.15 0.30 2.09
N ALA A 135 -16.48 1.45 2.02
CA ALA A 135 -15.17 1.59 1.38
C ALA A 135 -14.10 0.69 2.06
N VAL A 136 -14.12 0.63 3.40
CA VAL A 136 -13.22 -0.26 4.17
C VAL A 136 -13.51 -1.72 3.88
N LEU A 137 -14.77 -2.12 3.93
CA LEU A 137 -15.16 -3.50 3.65
C LEU A 137 -14.86 -3.92 2.22
N THR A 138 -15.07 -3.03 1.26
CA THR A 138 -14.73 -3.26 -0.15
C THR A 138 -13.23 -3.48 -0.32
N SER A 139 -12.40 -2.62 0.26
CA SER A 139 -10.95 -2.75 0.16
C SER A 139 -10.43 -3.99 0.89
N TYR A 140 -10.88 -4.25 2.11
CA TYR A 140 -10.44 -5.42 2.88
C TYR A 140 -10.87 -6.74 2.20
N ASN A 141 -12.15 -6.89 1.86
CA ASN A 141 -12.64 -8.11 1.24
C ASN A 141 -12.03 -8.39 -0.13
N GLY A 142 -11.70 -7.35 -0.88
CA GLY A 142 -11.03 -7.49 -2.18
C GLY A 142 -9.53 -7.79 -2.10
N MET A 143 -8.87 -7.38 -1.03
CA MET A 143 -7.42 -7.52 -0.86
C MET A 143 -7.02 -8.67 0.08
N LYS A 144 -7.92 -9.16 0.93
CA LYS A 144 -7.58 -10.24 1.86
C LYS A 144 -7.14 -11.50 1.10
N VAL A 145 -6.06 -12.10 1.57
CA VAL A 145 -5.58 -13.40 1.09
C VAL A 145 -6.40 -14.48 1.79
N GLU A 146 -6.97 -15.36 1.03
CA GLU A 146 -7.66 -16.55 1.55
C GLU A 146 -6.70 -17.54 2.19
#